data_1d04fef922c29cddb25dc023fd1c2f87
#
_entry.id   1d04fef922c29cddb25dc023fd1c2f87
#
_cell.length_a   1.000
_cell.length_b   1.000
_cell.length_c   1.000
_cell.angle_alpha   90.00
_cell.angle_beta   90.00
_cell.angle_gamma   90.00
#
_symmetry.space_group_name_H-M   'P 1'
#
loop_
_entity.id
_entity.type
_entity.pdbx_description
1 polymer ?
#
loop_
_entity_poly.entity_id
_entity_poly.type
_entity_poly.pdbx_seq_one_letter_code
_entity_poly.pdbx_strand_id
1 'polypeptide(L)'
;MSFDYSMIRVNKIINHLDYREYLVRLKEYEKDRKFCCHNISHFLDVARIAHIINLELKLNINIELIYSAALLHDIGKAVNDVKNIGHSKLSVRLAEPILYDCGFVDWEAKCILDAILNHNNEKIKGSADDTLASLLYRADKLSRPCYMCDAQDLCYWSLENKNLQLKI
;
A
#
# COMPACT_ATOMS: atom_id res chain seq x y z
N MET A 1 -9.31 -28.77 -13.58
CA MET A 1 -9.54 -28.14 -12.26
C MET A 1 -9.51 -26.63 -12.48
N SER A 2 -10.63 -25.93 -12.29
CA SER A 2 -10.61 -24.46 -12.25
C SER A 2 -10.15 -24.08 -10.84
N PHE A 3 -8.98 -23.45 -10.73
CA PHE A 3 -8.59 -22.83 -9.46
C PHE A 3 -9.40 -21.55 -9.30
N ASP A 4 -10.20 -21.46 -8.25
CA ASP A 4 -10.86 -20.21 -7.88
C ASP A 4 -9.85 -19.34 -7.13
N TYR A 5 -9.31 -18.34 -7.82
CA TYR A 5 -8.39 -17.35 -7.25
C TYR A 5 -9.12 -16.08 -6.78
N SER A 6 -10.43 -16.16 -6.57
CA SER A 6 -11.21 -14.99 -6.17
C SER A 6 -10.85 -14.55 -4.74
N MET A 7 -10.38 -13.34 -4.61
CA MET A 7 -10.18 -12.65 -3.34
C MET A 7 -11.45 -11.86 -3.01
N ILE A 8 -12.43 -12.55 -2.40
CA ILE A 8 -13.80 -12.01 -2.24
C ILE A 8 -13.80 -10.68 -1.48
N ARG A 9 -13.08 -10.58 -0.36
CA ARG A 9 -13.07 -9.39 0.48
C ARG A 9 -12.27 -8.24 -0.16
N VAL A 10 -11.18 -8.56 -0.86
CA VAL A 10 -10.41 -7.58 -1.64
C VAL A 10 -11.27 -7.00 -2.77
N ASN A 11 -12.05 -7.84 -3.46
CA ASN A 11 -12.98 -7.38 -4.48
C ASN A 11 -14.10 -6.49 -3.91
N LYS A 12 -14.56 -6.75 -2.67
CA LYS A 12 -15.47 -5.84 -1.96
C LYS A 12 -14.83 -4.47 -1.71
N ILE A 13 -13.55 -4.41 -1.26
CA ILE A 13 -12.80 -3.15 -1.10
C ILE A 13 -12.76 -2.37 -2.42
N ILE A 14 -12.35 -3.01 -3.52
CA ILE A 14 -12.26 -2.37 -4.85
C ILE A 14 -13.61 -1.81 -5.30
N ASN A 15 -14.71 -2.43 -4.90
CA ASN A 15 -16.07 -2.01 -5.23
C ASN A 15 -16.73 -1.12 -4.15
N HIS A 16 -16.08 -0.89 -3.02
CA HIS A 16 -16.60 -0.05 -1.96
C HIS A 16 -16.73 1.42 -2.43
N LEU A 17 -17.86 2.05 -2.14
CA LEU A 17 -18.16 3.40 -2.63
C LEU A 17 -17.12 4.42 -2.14
N ASP A 18 -16.81 4.42 -0.85
CA ASP A 18 -15.85 5.34 -0.27
C ASP A 18 -14.44 5.12 -0.82
N TYR A 19 -14.01 3.86 -1.01
CA TYR A 19 -12.71 3.57 -1.62
C TYR A 19 -12.59 4.13 -3.03
N ARG A 20 -13.63 3.97 -3.84
CA ARG A 20 -13.68 4.52 -5.20
C ARG A 20 -13.65 6.05 -5.18
N GLU A 21 -14.38 6.66 -4.26
CA GLU A 21 -14.34 8.12 -4.09
C GLU A 21 -12.93 8.60 -3.71
N TYR A 22 -12.23 7.91 -2.81
CA TYR A 22 -10.85 8.25 -2.46
C TYR A 22 -9.90 8.12 -3.65
N LEU A 23 -10.06 7.11 -4.51
CA LEU A 23 -9.26 7.00 -5.73
C LEU A 23 -9.50 8.16 -6.70
N VAL A 24 -10.74 8.62 -6.84
CA VAL A 24 -11.07 9.79 -7.67
C VAL A 24 -10.43 11.06 -7.10
N ARG A 25 -10.51 11.26 -5.79
CA ARG A 25 -9.87 12.41 -5.11
C ARG A 25 -8.35 12.38 -5.22
N LEU A 26 -7.72 11.22 -5.05
CA LEU A 26 -6.28 11.04 -5.23
C LEU A 26 -5.84 11.44 -6.64
N LYS A 27 -6.56 10.97 -7.66
CA LYS A 27 -6.29 11.32 -9.06
C LYS A 27 -6.35 12.83 -9.28
N GLU A 28 -7.31 13.51 -8.69
CA GLU A 28 -7.46 14.97 -8.84
C GLU A 28 -6.36 15.74 -8.09
N TYR A 29 -6.02 15.32 -6.86
CA TYR A 29 -4.97 15.96 -6.07
C TYR A 29 -3.57 15.76 -6.65
N GLU A 30 -3.34 14.65 -7.34
CA GLU A 30 -2.03 14.31 -7.90
C GLU A 30 -1.93 14.54 -9.41
N LYS A 31 -2.91 15.18 -10.06
CA LYS A 31 -2.91 15.39 -11.53
C LYS A 31 -1.68 16.13 -12.05
N ASP A 32 -1.14 17.08 -11.27
CA ASP A 32 0.05 17.86 -11.61
C ASP A 32 1.33 17.37 -10.93
N ARG A 33 1.25 16.18 -10.27
CA ARG A 33 2.38 15.62 -9.54
C ARG A 33 3.42 15.05 -10.49
N LYS A 34 4.65 15.53 -10.39
CA LYS A 34 5.79 15.11 -11.23
C LYS A 34 6.48 13.83 -10.75
N PHE A 35 6.30 13.47 -9.48
CA PHE A 35 6.94 12.31 -8.86
C PHE A 35 5.96 11.14 -8.72
N CYS A 36 6.39 10.08 -8.01
CA CYS A 36 5.59 8.88 -7.81
C CYS A 36 4.13 9.17 -7.45
N CYS A 37 3.18 8.74 -8.30
CA CYS A 37 1.75 8.92 -8.09
C CYS A 37 1.16 7.74 -7.33
N HIS A 38 0.16 8.04 -6.48
CA HIS A 38 -0.54 7.06 -5.66
C HIS A 38 -1.88 6.70 -6.33
N ASN A 39 -1.84 5.77 -7.24
CA ASN A 39 -3.00 5.30 -8.00
C ASN A 39 -3.17 3.78 -7.85
N ILE A 40 -4.23 3.25 -8.43
CA ILE A 40 -4.54 1.81 -8.36
C ILE A 40 -3.40 0.93 -8.91
N SER A 41 -2.67 1.39 -9.93
CA SER A 41 -1.53 0.63 -10.46
C SER A 41 -0.43 0.49 -9.43
N HIS A 42 -0.06 1.60 -8.76
CA HIS A 42 0.90 1.57 -7.65
C HIS A 42 0.43 0.64 -6.52
N PHE A 43 -0.83 0.75 -6.11
CA PHE A 43 -1.37 -0.10 -5.04
C PHE A 43 -1.32 -1.59 -5.39
N LEU A 44 -1.61 -1.94 -6.65
CA LEU A 44 -1.51 -3.32 -7.13
C LEU A 44 -0.06 -3.78 -7.27
N ASP A 45 0.86 -2.91 -7.64
CA ASP A 45 2.29 -3.25 -7.68
C ASP A 45 2.82 -3.53 -6.27
N VAL A 46 2.47 -2.70 -5.28
CA VAL A 46 2.77 -2.96 -3.87
C VAL A 46 2.21 -4.31 -3.42
N ALA A 47 0.94 -4.60 -3.74
CA ALA A 47 0.30 -5.87 -3.37
C ALA A 47 1.00 -7.08 -3.99
N ARG A 48 1.33 -7.03 -5.28
CA ARG A 48 2.00 -8.11 -6.01
C ARG A 48 3.42 -8.34 -5.51
N ILE A 49 4.20 -7.28 -5.32
CA ILE A 49 5.56 -7.37 -4.78
C ILE A 49 5.52 -7.93 -3.36
N ALA A 50 4.62 -7.43 -2.50
CA ALA A 50 4.44 -7.99 -1.16
C ALA A 50 4.10 -9.48 -1.20
N HIS A 51 3.20 -9.89 -2.09
CA HIS A 51 2.84 -11.31 -2.22
C HIS A 51 4.02 -12.16 -2.71
N ILE A 52 4.81 -11.68 -3.67
CA ILE A 52 6.02 -12.38 -4.13
C ILE A 52 6.99 -12.56 -2.96
N ILE A 53 7.29 -11.50 -2.21
CA ILE A 53 8.19 -11.58 -1.04
C ILE A 53 7.63 -12.55 0.02
N ASN A 54 6.32 -12.53 0.27
CA ASN A 54 5.65 -13.46 1.18
C ASN A 54 5.86 -14.93 0.77
N LEU A 55 5.80 -15.21 -0.52
CA LEU A 55 6.03 -16.57 -1.06
C LEU A 55 7.51 -16.97 -0.97
N GLU A 56 8.43 -16.10 -1.39
CA GLU A 56 9.87 -16.35 -1.38
C GLU A 56 10.41 -16.60 0.04
N LEU A 57 9.94 -15.79 1.00
CA LEU A 57 10.35 -15.91 2.40
C LEU A 57 9.48 -16.88 3.21
N LYS A 58 8.44 -17.47 2.61
CA LYS A 58 7.51 -18.43 3.25
C LYS A 58 6.87 -17.89 4.54
N LEU A 59 6.49 -16.60 4.53
CA LEU A 59 5.93 -15.93 5.71
C LEU A 59 4.52 -16.43 6.06
N ASN A 60 3.83 -17.08 5.10
CA ASN A 60 2.47 -17.61 5.26
C ASN A 60 1.42 -16.56 5.65
N ILE A 61 1.63 -15.28 5.30
CA ILE A 61 0.66 -14.22 5.51
C ILE A 61 -0.47 -14.39 4.49
N ASN A 62 -1.72 -14.30 4.95
CA ASN A 62 -2.89 -14.45 4.10
C ASN A 62 -2.90 -13.40 2.98
N ILE A 63 -3.13 -13.82 1.74
CA ILE A 63 -3.10 -12.97 0.56
C ILE A 63 -4.12 -11.83 0.62
N GLU A 64 -5.32 -12.05 1.19
CA GLU A 64 -6.31 -10.98 1.31
C GLU A 64 -5.87 -9.89 2.29
N LEU A 65 -5.10 -10.22 3.36
CA LEU A 65 -4.53 -9.21 4.26
C LEU A 65 -3.48 -8.37 3.53
N ILE A 66 -2.62 -9.00 2.73
CA ILE A 66 -1.58 -8.33 1.95
C ILE A 66 -2.20 -7.33 0.97
N TYR A 67 -3.16 -7.81 0.14
CA TYR A 67 -3.80 -6.97 -0.86
C TYR A 67 -4.63 -5.84 -0.23
N SER A 68 -5.33 -6.11 0.87
CA SER A 68 -6.11 -5.10 1.58
C SER A 68 -5.23 -4.01 2.17
N ALA A 69 -4.12 -4.39 2.83
CA ALA A 69 -3.15 -3.44 3.33
C ALA A 69 -2.58 -2.57 2.21
N ALA A 70 -2.19 -3.18 1.09
CA ALA A 70 -1.63 -2.47 -0.05
C ALA A 70 -2.62 -1.53 -0.74
N LEU A 71 -3.89 -1.94 -0.90
CA LEU A 71 -4.93 -1.09 -1.51
C LEU A 71 -5.28 0.12 -0.64
N LEU A 72 -5.15 0.01 0.69
CA LEU A 72 -5.62 1.01 1.64
C LEU A 72 -4.49 1.89 2.23
N HIS A 73 -3.20 1.53 2.04
CA HIS A 73 -2.11 2.17 2.78
C HIS A 73 -1.99 3.69 2.56
N ASP A 74 -2.31 4.17 1.38
CA ASP A 74 -2.10 5.57 0.97
C ASP A 74 -3.40 6.34 0.65
N ILE A 75 -4.58 5.77 0.92
CA ILE A 75 -5.88 6.47 0.69
C ILE A 75 -6.02 7.74 1.53
N GLY A 76 -5.28 7.86 2.63
CA GLY A 76 -5.24 9.07 3.45
C GLY A 76 -4.72 10.32 2.72
N LYS A 77 -4.03 10.14 1.59
CA LYS A 77 -3.60 11.25 0.71
C LYS A 77 -4.77 11.86 -0.08
N ALA A 78 -5.95 11.21 -0.08
CA ALA A 78 -7.17 11.72 -0.69
C ALA A 78 -7.87 12.83 0.12
N VAL A 79 -7.33 13.22 1.27
CA VAL A 79 -7.93 14.24 2.14
C VAL A 79 -6.98 15.40 2.40
N ASN A 80 -7.54 16.60 2.62
CA ASN A 80 -6.76 17.84 2.73
C ASN A 80 -5.93 17.99 4.02
N ASP A 81 -6.18 17.16 5.02
CA ASP A 81 -5.58 17.30 6.36
C ASP A 81 -4.25 16.54 6.56
N VAL A 82 -3.64 16.13 5.45
CA VAL A 82 -2.39 15.33 5.44
C VAL A 82 -1.25 16.03 6.19
N LYS A 83 -1.14 17.36 6.05
CA LYS A 83 -0.05 18.13 6.67
C LYS A 83 -0.10 18.12 8.20
N ASN A 84 -1.30 18.09 8.78
CA ASN A 84 -1.51 18.18 10.23
C ASN A 84 -1.46 16.81 10.91
N ILE A 85 -2.04 15.78 10.28
CA ILE A 85 -2.25 14.46 10.91
C ILE A 85 -1.26 13.42 10.39
N GLY A 86 -0.80 13.55 9.15
CA GLY A 86 0.00 12.57 8.42
C GLY A 86 -0.86 11.52 7.70
N HIS A 87 -0.46 11.19 6.46
CA HIS A 87 -1.26 10.33 5.59
C HIS A 87 -1.50 8.92 6.14
N SER A 88 -0.53 8.31 6.84
CA SER A 88 -0.70 6.96 7.39
C SER A 88 -1.81 6.90 8.44
N LYS A 89 -1.88 7.89 9.34
CA LYS A 89 -2.96 7.98 10.33
C LYS A 89 -4.31 8.24 9.68
N LEU A 90 -4.32 9.05 8.63
CA LEU A 90 -5.53 9.31 7.85
C LEU A 90 -5.96 8.04 7.09
N SER A 91 -5.03 7.30 6.48
CA SER A 91 -5.33 6.02 5.84
C SER A 91 -5.95 5.04 6.82
N VAL A 92 -5.43 4.92 8.05
CA VAL A 92 -6.02 4.07 9.10
C VAL A 92 -7.48 4.45 9.35
N ARG A 93 -7.77 5.75 9.57
CA ARG A 93 -9.14 6.22 9.85
C ARG A 93 -10.12 5.94 8.69
N LEU A 94 -9.66 6.08 7.46
CA LEU A 94 -10.49 5.83 6.27
C LEU A 94 -10.62 4.34 5.96
N ALA A 95 -9.59 3.53 6.25
CA ALA A 95 -9.58 2.10 5.98
C ALA A 95 -10.44 1.29 6.96
N GLU A 96 -10.48 1.70 8.22
CA GLU A 96 -11.15 0.95 9.29
C GLU A 96 -12.63 0.60 8.96
N PRO A 97 -13.51 1.56 8.64
CA PRO A 97 -14.90 1.24 8.28
C PRO A 97 -14.98 0.36 7.04
N ILE A 98 -14.15 0.59 6.01
CA ILE A 98 -14.13 -0.20 4.78
C ILE A 98 -13.80 -1.66 5.08
N LEU A 99 -12.84 -1.93 5.96
CA LEU A 99 -12.46 -3.29 6.33
C LEU A 99 -13.63 -4.04 6.99
N TYR A 100 -14.32 -3.43 7.93
CA TYR A 100 -15.47 -4.05 8.58
C TYR A 100 -16.63 -4.28 7.60
N ASP A 101 -16.95 -3.33 6.75
CA ASP A 101 -17.98 -3.45 5.72
C ASP A 101 -17.66 -4.56 4.70
N CYS A 102 -16.38 -4.80 4.45
CA CYS A 102 -15.91 -5.87 3.58
C CYS A 102 -15.85 -7.25 4.25
N GLY A 103 -16.08 -7.33 5.58
CA GLY A 103 -16.17 -8.57 6.34
C GLY A 103 -14.85 -9.06 6.93
N PHE A 104 -13.90 -8.16 7.19
CA PHE A 104 -12.72 -8.46 7.99
C PHE A 104 -13.09 -8.47 9.48
N VAL A 105 -12.61 -9.48 10.21
CA VAL A 105 -12.83 -9.58 11.66
C VAL A 105 -11.77 -8.75 12.41
N ASP A 106 -12.02 -8.48 13.69
CA ASP A 106 -11.22 -7.56 14.51
C ASP A 106 -9.71 -7.77 14.45
N TRP A 107 -9.24 -9.01 14.55
CA TRP A 107 -7.81 -9.28 14.52
C TRP A 107 -7.19 -9.05 13.13
N GLU A 108 -7.92 -9.34 12.06
CA GLU A 108 -7.48 -9.09 10.68
C GLU A 108 -7.42 -7.58 10.39
N ALA A 109 -8.51 -6.88 10.74
CA ALA A 109 -8.58 -5.43 10.60
C ALA A 109 -7.44 -4.76 11.37
N LYS A 110 -7.18 -5.17 12.61
CA LYS A 110 -6.09 -4.67 13.44
C LYS A 110 -4.71 -4.89 12.80
N CYS A 111 -4.48 -6.09 12.26
CA CYS A 111 -3.23 -6.43 11.56
C CYS A 111 -3.03 -5.55 10.31
N ILE A 112 -4.07 -5.33 9.51
CA ILE A 112 -4.03 -4.48 8.32
C ILE A 112 -3.79 -3.01 8.71
N LEU A 113 -4.54 -2.50 9.70
CA LEU A 113 -4.42 -1.11 10.15
C LEU A 113 -3.05 -0.80 10.76
N ASP A 114 -2.46 -1.75 11.51
CA ASP A 114 -1.09 -1.63 12.01
C ASP A 114 -0.08 -1.57 10.86
N ALA A 115 -0.23 -2.41 9.86
CA ALA A 115 0.62 -2.36 8.67
C ALA A 115 0.50 -1.02 7.92
N ILE A 116 -0.72 -0.50 7.76
CA ILE A 116 -0.98 0.81 7.16
C ILE A 116 -0.34 1.93 7.99
N LEU A 117 -0.47 1.89 9.30
CA LEU A 117 0.12 2.91 10.19
C LEU A 117 1.63 2.98 10.08
N ASN A 118 2.27 1.83 9.90
CA ASN A 118 3.72 1.67 9.97
C ASN A 118 4.41 1.58 8.59
N HIS A 119 3.70 1.62 7.46
CA HIS A 119 4.28 1.41 6.12
C HIS A 119 5.39 2.40 5.72
N ASN A 120 5.52 3.53 6.41
CA ASN A 120 6.57 4.53 6.20
C ASN A 120 7.47 4.74 7.43
N ASN A 121 7.40 3.87 8.44
CA ASN A 121 8.20 3.95 9.65
C ASN A 121 9.62 3.41 9.38
N GLU A 122 10.61 4.29 9.38
CA GLU A 122 12.02 3.92 9.12
C GLU A 122 12.60 2.94 10.15
N LYS A 123 12.02 2.85 11.34
CA LYS A 123 12.44 1.86 12.34
C LYS A 123 12.19 0.42 11.90
N ILE A 124 11.28 0.23 10.94
CA ILE A 124 11.01 -1.08 10.31
C ILE A 124 12.04 -1.38 9.20
N LYS A 125 12.76 -0.36 8.72
CA LYS A 125 13.81 -0.54 7.72
C LYS A 125 14.91 -1.45 8.28
N GLY A 126 14.99 -2.66 7.76
CA GLY A 126 16.00 -3.64 8.20
C GLY A 126 15.59 -4.47 9.43
N SER A 127 14.38 -4.31 9.95
CA SER A 127 13.88 -5.28 10.92
C SER A 127 13.72 -6.63 10.23
N ALA A 128 14.23 -7.69 10.88
CA ALA A 128 14.04 -9.07 10.44
C ALA A 128 12.63 -9.59 10.75
N ASP A 129 11.73 -8.70 11.20
CA ASP A 129 10.39 -9.07 11.61
C ASP A 129 9.54 -9.43 10.39
N ASP A 130 9.08 -10.65 10.38
CA ASP A 130 8.26 -11.22 9.31
C ASP A 130 6.77 -10.85 9.51
N THR A 131 6.50 -9.54 9.64
CA THR A 131 5.17 -8.99 9.86
C THR A 131 4.58 -8.41 8.59
N LEU A 132 3.24 -8.28 8.54
CA LEU A 132 2.56 -7.59 7.43
C LEU A 132 3.06 -6.14 7.28
N ALA A 133 3.41 -5.46 8.38
CA ALA A 133 3.93 -4.10 8.37
C ALA A 133 5.30 -4.01 7.68
N SER A 134 6.23 -4.91 8.02
CA SER A 134 7.56 -4.95 7.39
C SER A 134 7.48 -5.34 5.91
N LEU A 135 6.56 -6.25 5.59
CA LEU A 135 6.29 -6.67 4.22
C LEU A 135 5.76 -5.52 3.36
N LEU A 136 4.76 -4.79 3.87
CA LEU A 136 4.17 -3.63 3.19
C LEU A 136 5.20 -2.51 3.01
N TYR A 137 6.01 -2.21 4.05
CA TYR A 137 7.08 -1.24 3.96
C TYR A 137 8.06 -1.55 2.82
N ARG A 138 8.56 -2.81 2.77
CA ARG A 138 9.49 -3.24 1.71
C ARG A 138 8.86 -3.13 0.32
N ALA A 139 7.65 -3.63 0.17
CA ALA A 139 6.95 -3.64 -1.11
C ALA A 139 6.66 -2.23 -1.63
N ASP A 140 6.21 -1.30 -0.77
CA ASP A 140 6.02 0.09 -1.16
C ASP A 140 7.31 0.74 -1.67
N LYS A 141 8.45 0.46 -1.04
CA LYS A 141 9.73 1.02 -1.52
C LYS A 141 10.18 0.39 -2.84
N LEU A 142 10.01 -0.94 -3.00
CA LEU A 142 10.39 -1.67 -4.21
C LEU A 142 9.48 -1.39 -5.41
N SER A 143 8.23 -0.99 -5.19
CA SER A 143 7.28 -0.68 -6.26
C SER A 143 7.64 0.56 -7.10
N ARG A 144 8.59 1.38 -6.66
CA ARG A 144 8.95 2.63 -7.35
C ARG A 144 9.83 2.35 -8.57
N PRO A 145 9.38 2.69 -9.79
CA PRO A 145 10.16 2.47 -11.01
C PRO A 145 11.16 3.61 -11.26
N CYS A 146 12.04 3.91 -10.28
CA CYS A 146 12.99 5.02 -10.39
C CYS A 146 13.93 4.87 -11.60
N TYR A 147 14.24 3.64 -12.00
CA TYR A 147 15.07 3.31 -13.17
C TYR A 147 14.46 3.76 -14.52
N MET A 148 13.16 4.10 -14.55
CA MET A 148 12.44 4.58 -15.74
C MET A 148 11.72 5.91 -15.49
N CYS A 149 12.10 6.64 -14.44
CA CYS A 149 11.42 7.87 -14.05
C CYS A 149 12.00 9.08 -14.76
N ASP A 150 11.19 9.79 -15.54
CA ASP A 150 11.59 11.02 -16.24
C ASP A 150 11.95 12.18 -15.29
N ALA A 151 11.47 12.13 -14.05
CA ALA A 151 11.77 13.12 -13.03
C ALA A 151 12.91 12.71 -12.08
N GLN A 152 13.73 11.72 -12.44
CA GLN A 152 14.77 11.15 -11.58
C GLN A 152 15.75 12.20 -11.08
N ASP A 153 16.20 13.12 -11.97
CA ASP A 153 17.18 14.16 -11.65
C ASP A 153 16.61 15.26 -10.74
N LEU A 154 15.30 15.49 -10.80
CA LEU A 154 14.59 16.46 -9.96
C LEU A 154 14.12 15.87 -8.64
N CYS A 155 14.22 14.56 -8.48
CA CYS A 155 13.70 13.85 -7.32
C CYS A 155 14.58 14.08 -6.09
N TYR A 156 13.98 14.55 -4.99
CA TYR A 156 14.64 14.85 -3.71
C TYR A 156 15.09 13.62 -2.91
N TRP A 157 14.72 12.40 -3.34
CA TRP A 157 15.15 11.17 -2.69
C TRP A 157 16.64 10.94 -2.89
N SER A 158 17.33 10.50 -1.83
CA SER A 158 18.74 10.11 -1.93
C SER A 158 18.91 8.92 -2.89
N LEU A 159 20.11 8.77 -3.44
CA LEU A 159 20.43 7.65 -4.34
C LEU A 159 20.19 6.29 -3.70
N GLU A 160 20.42 6.17 -2.39
CA GLU A 160 20.19 4.93 -1.62
C GLU A 160 18.71 4.53 -1.55
N ASN A 161 17.83 5.52 -1.64
CA ASN A 161 16.37 5.31 -1.57
C ASN A 161 15.71 5.19 -2.95
N LYS A 162 16.47 5.38 -4.04
CA LYS A 162 15.98 5.21 -5.41
C LYS A 162 16.22 3.79 -5.90
N ASN A 163 15.23 3.20 -6.56
CA ASN A 163 15.39 1.93 -7.26
C ASN A 163 15.98 2.19 -8.65
N LEU A 164 17.32 2.28 -8.75
CA LEU A 164 18.01 2.50 -10.02
C LEU A 164 18.14 1.22 -10.87
N GLN A 165 17.70 0.09 -10.30
CA GLN A 165 17.63 -1.21 -10.97
C GLN A 165 16.35 -1.92 -10.52
N LEU A 166 15.81 -2.78 -11.38
CA LEU A 166 14.68 -3.64 -11.02
C LEU A 166 15.12 -4.62 -9.92
N LYS A 167 14.36 -4.65 -8.84
CA LYS A 167 14.56 -5.55 -7.69
C LYS A 167 13.22 -6.12 -7.24
N ILE A 168 13.26 -7.30 -6.70
CA ILE A 168 12.19 -7.94 -5.94
C ILE A 168 12.72 -8.28 -4.56
#